data_08f79be70f2a1c93a0305660c03886cc
#
_entry.id   08f79be70f2a1c93a0305660c03886cc
#
_cell.length_a   1.000
_cell.length_b   1.000
_cell.length_c   1.000
_cell.angle_alpha   90.00
_cell.angle_beta   90.00
_cell.angle_gamma   90.00
#
_symmetry.space_group_name_H-M   'P 1'
#
loop_
_entity.id
_entity.type
_entity.pdbx_description
1 polymer ?
#
loop_
_entity_poly.entity_id
_entity_poly.type
_entity_poly.pdbx_seq_one_letter_code
_entity_poly.pdbx_strand_id
1 'polypeptide(L)'
;MSDRTDPPVTEDLTNKVVAWATEIATYAAQLPSRQAREDYLHERRSELVAGAQAEGATPHDAAIVADACVDAARRIMTELLALRAGVPQGRA
;
A
#
# COMPACT_ATOMS: atom_id res chain seq x y z
N MET A 1 5.13 5.67 33.39
CA MET A 1 5.11 5.76 32.93
C MET A 1 4.99 5.74 32.13
N SER A 2 4.87 5.71 31.99
CA SER A 2 4.81 5.78 31.23
C SER A 2 4.82 5.77 30.45
N ASP A 3 4.87 5.82 30.23
CA ASP A 3 4.92 5.86 29.42
C ASP A 3 4.88 5.71 28.57
N ARG A 4 4.76 5.63 28.41
CA ARG A 4 4.68 5.41 27.62
C ARG A 4 4.73 5.47 26.81
N THR A 5 4.76 5.58 26.55
CA THR A 5 4.93 5.67 25.78
C THR A 5 4.59 5.12 24.77
N ASP A 6 4.13 5.07 24.26
CA ASP A 6 3.58 4.58 23.52
C ASP A 6 3.74 4.79 22.34
N PRO A 7 3.53 4.36 21.93
CA PRO A 7 3.78 4.39 20.82
C PRO A 7 3.39 4.55 20.00
N PRO A 8 3.67 4.11 20.04
CA PRO A 8 3.49 4.86 18.90
C PRO A 8 2.44 4.35 18.04
N VAL A 9 1.36 5.03 18.16
CA VAL A 9 0.25 4.85 17.23
C VAL A 9 0.76 5.01 15.81
N THR A 10 1.69 5.95 15.62
CA THR A 10 2.26 6.21 14.29
C THR A 10 3.00 4.99 13.76
N GLU A 11 3.77 4.33 14.63
CA GLU A 11 4.52 3.15 14.21
C GLU A 11 3.57 2.01 13.86
N ASP A 12 2.51 1.84 14.65
CA ASP A 12 1.52 0.80 14.36
C ASP A 12 0.83 1.04 13.03
N LEU A 13 0.48 2.29 12.75
CA LEU A 13 -0.15 2.64 11.48
C LEU A 13 0.79 2.38 10.32
N THR A 14 2.07 2.74 10.48
CA THR A 14 3.05 2.49 9.43
C THR A 14 3.15 1.00 9.13
N ASN A 15 3.16 0.17 10.18
CA ASN A 15 3.24 -1.28 9.99
C ASN A 15 2.01 -1.81 9.25
N LYS A 16 0.83 -1.27 9.57
CA LYS A 16 -0.38 -1.67 8.88
C LYS A 16 -0.35 -1.28 7.42
N VAL A 17 0.13 -0.08 7.13
CA VAL A 17 0.22 0.39 5.75
C VAL A 17 1.15 -0.52 4.95
N VAL A 18 2.30 -0.87 5.54
CA VAL A 18 3.24 -1.76 4.86
C VAL A 18 2.62 -3.13 4.60
N ALA A 19 1.90 -3.67 5.58
CA ALA A 19 1.26 -4.97 5.42
C ALA A 19 0.21 -4.94 4.32
N TRP A 20 -0.64 -3.91 4.31
CA TRP A 20 -1.66 -3.75 3.28
C TRP A 20 -1.02 -3.57 1.91
N ALA A 21 0.03 -2.74 1.84
CA ALA A 21 0.70 -2.49 0.57
C ALA A 21 1.31 -3.76 0.01
N THR A 22 1.88 -4.58 0.89
CA THR A 22 2.48 -5.84 0.46
C THR A 22 1.43 -6.80 -0.09
N GLU A 23 0.29 -6.91 0.58
CA GLU A 23 -0.79 -7.77 0.09
C GLU A 23 -1.31 -7.29 -1.25
N ILE A 24 -1.55 -5.99 -1.35
CA ILE A 24 -2.06 -5.41 -2.59
C ILE A 24 -1.08 -5.64 -3.72
N ALA A 25 0.20 -5.38 -3.46
CA ALA A 25 1.24 -5.51 -4.49
C ALA A 25 1.38 -6.96 -4.95
N THR A 26 1.32 -7.90 -4.01
CA THR A 26 1.48 -9.31 -4.33
C THR A 26 0.35 -9.78 -5.25
N TYR A 27 -0.87 -9.38 -4.94
CA TYR A 27 -1.99 -9.75 -5.80
C TYR A 27 -1.92 -9.04 -7.15
N ALA A 28 -1.63 -7.73 -7.13
CA ALA A 28 -1.59 -6.94 -8.37
C ALA A 28 -0.54 -7.48 -9.32
N ALA A 29 0.60 -7.90 -8.78
CA ALA A 29 1.68 -8.41 -9.62
C ALA A 29 1.30 -9.68 -10.38
N GLN A 30 0.25 -10.37 -9.95
CA GLN A 30 -0.21 -11.59 -10.61
C GLN A 30 -1.21 -11.31 -11.73
N LEU A 31 -1.68 -10.08 -11.85
CA LEU A 31 -2.68 -9.74 -12.86
C LEU A 31 -2.01 -9.69 -14.24
N PRO A 32 -2.78 -10.02 -15.29
CA PRO A 32 -2.19 -10.30 -16.61
C PRO A 32 -1.76 -9.06 -17.39
N SER A 33 -2.25 -7.88 -17.07
CA SER A 33 -1.93 -6.70 -17.86
C SER A 33 -1.73 -5.49 -16.99
N ARG A 34 -1.06 -4.50 -17.58
CA ARG A 34 -0.85 -3.23 -16.88
C ARG A 34 -2.17 -2.58 -16.52
N GLN A 35 -3.13 -2.62 -17.46
CA GLN A 35 -4.43 -2.01 -17.21
C GLN A 35 -5.14 -2.69 -16.03
N ALA A 36 -5.10 -4.03 -15.99
CA ALA A 36 -5.73 -4.76 -14.91
C ALA A 36 -5.09 -4.39 -13.56
N ARG A 37 -3.77 -4.23 -13.55
CA ARG A 37 -3.07 -3.86 -12.33
C ARG A 37 -3.45 -2.46 -11.86
N GLU A 38 -3.53 -1.51 -12.79
CA GLU A 38 -3.90 -0.15 -12.43
C GLU A 38 -5.34 -0.06 -11.95
N ASP A 39 -6.24 -0.78 -12.61
CA ASP A 39 -7.63 -0.82 -12.19
C ASP A 39 -7.76 -1.38 -10.77
N TYR A 40 -7.01 -2.43 -10.48
CA TYR A 40 -7.03 -3.04 -9.15
C TYR A 40 -6.51 -2.06 -8.10
N LEU A 41 -5.40 -1.38 -8.39
CA LEU A 41 -4.86 -0.40 -7.44
C LEU A 41 -5.84 0.73 -7.19
N HIS A 42 -6.54 1.17 -8.23
CA HIS A 42 -7.53 2.22 -8.09
C HIS A 42 -8.69 1.78 -7.20
N GLU A 43 -9.16 0.55 -7.39
CA GLU A 43 -10.22 0.03 -6.56
C GLU A 43 -9.80 -0.10 -5.10
N ARG A 44 -8.57 -0.57 -4.88
CA ARG A 44 -8.06 -0.69 -3.52
C ARG A 44 -7.98 0.66 -2.84
N ARG A 45 -7.56 1.69 -3.60
CA ARG A 45 -7.52 3.03 -3.04
C ARG A 45 -8.89 3.49 -2.56
N SER A 46 -9.91 3.27 -3.39
CA SER A 46 -11.27 3.66 -3.02
C SER A 46 -11.73 2.94 -1.76
N GLU A 47 -11.43 1.65 -1.65
CA GLU A 47 -11.82 0.87 -0.48
C GLU A 47 -11.09 1.35 0.77
N LEU A 48 -9.81 1.70 0.62
CA LEU A 48 -9.04 2.19 1.77
C LEU A 48 -9.58 3.52 2.26
N VAL A 49 -9.95 4.41 1.33
CA VAL A 49 -10.54 5.69 1.71
C VAL A 49 -11.85 5.45 2.46
N ALA A 50 -12.70 4.61 1.91
CA ALA A 50 -14.00 4.34 2.54
C ALA A 50 -13.82 3.69 3.91
N GLY A 51 -12.88 2.76 4.03
CA GLY A 51 -12.62 2.09 5.29
C GLY A 51 -12.11 3.05 6.36
N ALA A 52 -11.19 3.93 5.98
CA ALA A 52 -10.64 4.90 6.91
C ALA A 52 -11.72 5.87 7.39
N GLN A 53 -12.58 6.31 6.48
CA GLN A 53 -13.68 7.20 6.85
C GLN A 53 -14.67 6.51 7.76
N ALA A 54 -14.92 5.23 7.52
CA ALA A 54 -15.82 4.46 8.38
C ALA A 54 -15.27 4.37 9.80
N GLU A 55 -13.97 4.47 9.97
CA GLU A 55 -13.33 4.44 11.28
C GLU A 55 -13.12 5.83 11.87
N GLY A 56 -13.64 6.84 11.22
CA GLY A 56 -13.63 8.19 11.77
C GLY A 56 -12.67 9.17 11.14
N ALA A 57 -11.90 8.76 10.15
CA ALA A 57 -10.98 9.67 9.51
C ALA A 57 -11.73 10.70 8.66
N THR A 58 -11.16 11.90 8.59
CA THR A 58 -11.70 12.88 7.66
C THR A 58 -11.43 12.45 6.23
N PRO A 59 -12.18 12.96 5.25
CA PRO A 59 -11.89 12.64 3.84
C PRO A 59 -10.44 12.95 3.47
N HIS A 60 -9.90 14.05 3.98
CA HIS A 60 -8.52 14.42 3.67
C HIS A 60 -7.53 13.40 4.23
N ASP A 61 -7.69 13.06 5.51
CA ASP A 61 -6.78 12.10 6.14
C ASP A 61 -6.91 10.72 5.52
N ALA A 62 -8.13 10.31 5.18
CA ALA A 62 -8.37 9.02 4.54
C ALA A 62 -7.64 8.95 3.21
N ALA A 63 -7.68 10.04 2.44
CA ALA A 63 -6.99 10.08 1.15
C ALA A 63 -5.48 9.98 1.32
N ILE A 64 -4.94 10.65 2.33
CA ILE A 64 -3.49 10.61 2.58
C ILE A 64 -3.04 9.17 2.88
N VAL A 65 -3.76 8.49 3.75
CA VAL A 65 -3.41 7.12 4.11
C VAL A 65 -3.55 6.19 2.91
N ALA A 66 -4.64 6.34 2.17
CA ALA A 66 -4.87 5.48 1.00
C ALA A 66 -3.81 5.69 -0.06
N ASP A 67 -3.44 6.95 -0.32
CA ASP A 67 -2.41 7.24 -1.31
C ASP A 67 -1.06 6.69 -0.88
N ALA A 68 -0.72 6.83 0.39
CA ALA A 68 0.55 6.29 0.89
C ALA A 68 0.59 4.77 0.71
N CYS A 69 -0.52 4.10 0.98
CA CYS A 69 -0.60 2.66 0.85
C CYS A 69 -0.46 2.22 -0.61
N VAL A 70 -1.17 2.90 -1.50
CA VAL A 70 -1.13 2.54 -2.93
C VAL A 70 0.24 2.86 -3.53
N ASP A 71 0.85 3.99 -3.12
CA ASP A 71 2.19 4.32 -3.62
C ASP A 71 3.21 3.26 -3.20
N ALA A 72 3.14 2.82 -1.93
CA ALA A 72 4.02 1.76 -1.46
C ALA A 72 3.76 0.46 -2.22
N ALA A 73 2.48 0.14 -2.44
CA ALA A 73 2.12 -1.06 -3.18
C ALA A 73 2.67 -1.01 -4.60
N ARG A 74 2.58 0.14 -5.24
CA ARG A 74 3.07 0.30 -6.61
C ARG A 74 4.58 0.06 -6.69
N ARG A 75 5.32 0.56 -5.71
CA ARG A 75 6.77 0.33 -5.69
C ARG A 75 7.10 -1.15 -5.50
N ILE A 76 6.42 -1.80 -4.56
CA ILE A 76 6.65 -3.22 -4.31
C ILE A 76 6.28 -4.03 -5.55
N MET A 77 5.13 -3.71 -6.15
CA MET A 77 4.66 -4.41 -7.35
C MET A 77 5.69 -4.30 -8.48
N THR A 78 6.24 -3.11 -8.66
CA THR A 78 7.23 -2.89 -9.72
C THR A 78 8.46 -3.76 -9.49
N GLU A 79 8.91 -3.87 -8.24
CA GLU A 79 10.04 -4.73 -7.92
C GLU A 79 9.72 -6.19 -8.15
N LEU A 80 8.52 -6.63 -7.77
CA LEU A 80 8.12 -8.02 -7.97
C LEU A 80 8.06 -8.35 -9.45
N LEU A 81 7.55 -7.44 -10.25
CA LEU A 81 7.48 -7.66 -11.69
C LEU A 81 8.86 -7.74 -12.31
N ALA A 82 9.79 -6.89 -11.84
CA ALA A 82 11.15 -6.92 -12.35
C ALA A 82 11.84 -8.24 -12.01
N LEU A 83 11.64 -8.73 -10.78
CA LEU A 83 12.21 -10.01 -10.37
C LEU A 83 11.65 -11.15 -11.20
N ARG A 84 10.34 -11.13 -11.44
CA ARG A 84 9.69 -12.17 -12.23
C ARG A 84 10.19 -12.17 -13.65
N ALA A 85 10.46 -11.00 -14.20
CA ALA A 85 10.96 -10.88 -15.57
C ALA A 85 12.43 -11.26 -15.67
N GLY A 86 13.11 -11.48 -14.54
CA GLY A 86 14.49 -11.85 -14.56
C GLY A 86 15.44 -10.68 -14.74
N VAL A 87 14.95 -9.46 -14.53
CA VAL A 87 15.80 -8.27 -14.64
C VAL A 87 16.59 -8.10 -13.36
N PRO A 88 17.93 -8.14 -13.42
CA PRO A 88 18.73 -7.97 -12.20
C PRO A 88 18.59 -6.56 -11.65
N GLN A 89 18.25 -6.47 -10.39
CA GLN A 89 18.12 -5.18 -9.74
C GLN A 89 19.50 -4.58 -9.50
N GLY A 90 19.62 -3.30 -9.75
CA GLY A 90 20.85 -2.60 -9.46
C GLY A 90 22.00 -2.92 -10.38
N ARG A 91 21.75 -3.59 -11.46
CA ARG A 91 22.78 -3.88 -12.43
C ARG A 91 22.68 -2.97 -13.64
N ALA A 92 23.81 -2.57 -14.07
CA ALA A 92 23.87 -1.77 -15.29
C ALA A 92 23.77 -2.69 -16.51
#